data_c7f3afef809e5a3d5f652dd56c11612d
#
_entry.id   c7f3afef809e5a3d5f652dd56c11612d
#
_cell.length_a   1.000
_cell.length_b   1.000
_cell.length_c   1.000
_cell.angle_alpha   90.00
_cell.angle_beta   90.00
_cell.angle_gamma   90.00
#
_symmetry.space_group_name_H-M   'P 1'
#
loop_
_entity.id
_entity.type
_entity.pdbx_description
1 polymer ?
#
loop_
_entity_poly.entity_id
_entity_poly.type
_entity_poly.pdbx_seq_one_letter_code
_entity_poly.pdbx_strand_id
1 'polypeptide(L)' 'MTKNQLLLDLQSELWDFFKDVHGMRPRHWNQEQWDSMEFLQEQREQLVRAVARMTPEQRKFEGWL' A
#
# COMPACT_ATOMS: atom_id res chain seq x y z
N MET A 1 7.76 -18.58 -8.85
CA MET A 1 8.01 -17.44 -7.93
C MET A 1 8.09 -17.94 -6.50
N THR A 2 9.12 -17.55 -5.77
CA THR A 2 9.28 -17.99 -4.38
C THR A 2 8.42 -17.13 -3.45
N LYS A 3 8.21 -17.64 -2.24
CA LYS A 3 7.48 -16.91 -1.23
C LYS A 3 8.15 -15.57 -0.89
N ASN A 4 9.49 -15.57 -0.86
CA ASN A 4 10.23 -14.34 -0.59
C ASN A 4 10.04 -13.30 -1.70
N GLN A 5 9.96 -13.76 -2.94
CA GLN A 5 9.74 -12.85 -4.06
C GLN A 5 8.36 -12.19 -3.96
N LEU A 6 7.35 -12.96 -3.60
CA LEU A 6 6.00 -12.41 -3.42
C LEU A 6 5.97 -11.38 -2.30
N LEU A 7 6.68 -11.66 -1.21
CA LEU A 7 6.75 -10.74 -0.09
C LEU A 7 7.44 -9.43 -0.48
N LEU A 8 8.54 -9.51 -1.20
CA LEU A 8 9.26 -8.32 -1.65
C LEU A 8 8.42 -7.49 -2.61
N ASP A 9 7.71 -8.14 -3.51
CA ASP A 9 6.84 -7.45 -4.45
C ASP A 9 5.74 -6.71 -3.71
N LEU A 10 5.15 -7.35 -2.73
CA LEU A 10 4.08 -6.75 -1.93
C LEU A 10 4.60 -5.58 -1.09
N GLN A 11 5.78 -5.73 -0.49
CA GLN A 11 6.41 -4.65 0.26
C GLN A 11 6.64 -3.43 -0.62
N SER A 12 7.16 -3.63 -1.81
CA SER A 12 7.43 -2.55 -2.74
C SER A 12 6.13 -1.88 -3.19
N GLU A 13 5.13 -2.67 -3.51
CA GLU A 13 3.83 -2.16 -3.92
C GLU A 13 3.20 -1.30 -2.82
N LEU A 14 3.22 -1.78 -1.59
CA LEU A 14 2.62 -1.06 -0.47
C LEU A 14 3.38 0.21 -0.12
N TRP A 15 4.70 0.19 -0.27
CA TRP A 15 5.52 1.37 -0.01
C TRP A 15 5.07 2.55 -0.84
N ASP A 16 4.82 2.31 -2.13
CA ASP A 16 4.38 3.36 -3.04
C ASP A 16 2.88 3.63 -2.93
N PHE A 17 2.10 2.57 -2.82
CA PHE A 17 0.64 2.69 -2.74
C PHE A 17 0.20 3.45 -1.50
N PHE A 18 0.82 3.17 -0.37
CA PHE A 18 0.52 3.88 0.87
C PHE A 18 0.78 5.37 0.73
N LYS A 19 1.90 5.73 0.10
CA LYS A 19 2.23 7.11 -0.14
C LYS A 19 1.18 7.78 -1.04
N ASP A 20 0.74 7.09 -2.07
CA ASP A 20 -0.26 7.62 -3.00
C ASP A 20 -1.58 7.91 -2.30
N VAL A 21 -1.96 7.08 -1.34
CA VAL A 21 -3.24 7.23 -0.64
C VAL A 21 -3.15 8.22 0.50
N HIS A 22 -2.09 8.16 1.30
CA HIS A 22 -1.96 8.93 2.53
C HIS A 22 -0.98 10.10 2.45
N GLY A 23 -0.27 10.22 1.36
CA GLY A 23 0.69 11.31 1.16
C GLY A 23 2.01 11.13 1.88
N MET A 24 2.18 10.02 2.58
CA MET A 24 3.43 9.71 3.28
C MET A 24 3.65 8.21 3.29
N ARG A 25 4.90 7.79 3.41
CA ARG A 25 5.26 6.38 3.44
C ARG A 25 5.01 5.78 4.83
N PRO A 26 4.71 4.46 4.91
CA PRO A 26 4.36 3.82 6.18
C PRO A 26 5.61 3.52 7.03
N ARG A 27 6.23 4.54 7.56
CA ARG A 27 7.45 4.39 8.36
C ARG A 27 7.17 3.88 9.77
N HIS A 28 5.91 3.89 10.19
CA HIS A 28 5.52 3.46 11.53
C HIS A 28 5.38 1.93 11.66
N TRP A 29 5.44 1.22 10.54
CA TRP A 29 5.37 -0.24 10.59
C TRP A 29 6.72 -0.80 11.01
N ASN A 30 6.69 -1.78 11.94
CA ASN A 30 7.92 -2.41 12.39
C ASN A 30 8.34 -3.54 11.44
N GLN A 31 9.51 -4.12 11.69
CA GLN A 31 10.05 -5.15 10.83
C GLN A 31 9.16 -6.39 10.79
N GLU A 32 8.56 -6.76 11.91
CA GLU A 32 7.67 -7.91 11.95
C GLU A 32 6.46 -7.70 11.05
N GLN A 33 5.92 -6.49 11.04
CA GLN A 33 4.80 -6.16 10.18
C GLN A 33 5.22 -6.21 8.71
N TRP A 34 6.38 -5.67 8.39
CA TRP A 34 6.90 -5.71 7.03
C TRP A 34 7.17 -7.13 6.54
N ASP A 35 7.50 -8.04 7.44
CA ASP A 35 7.77 -9.44 7.10
C ASP A 35 6.52 -10.31 7.10
N SER A 36 5.38 -9.77 7.50
CA SER A 36 4.13 -10.53 7.57
C SER A 36 3.34 -10.37 6.28
N MET A 37 3.23 -11.45 5.52
CA MET A 37 2.43 -11.47 4.31
C MET A 37 0.96 -11.14 4.60
N GLU A 38 0.42 -11.71 5.65
CA GLU A 38 -0.98 -11.48 6.04
C GLU A 38 -1.23 -10.02 6.37
N PHE A 39 -0.34 -9.41 7.13
CA PHE A 39 -0.46 -8.00 7.49
C PHE A 39 -0.43 -7.12 6.24
N LEU A 40 0.51 -7.39 5.35
CA LEU A 40 0.66 -6.59 4.13
C LEU A 40 -0.54 -6.73 3.20
N GLN A 41 -1.06 -7.94 3.07
CA GLN A 41 -2.26 -8.16 2.25
C GLN A 41 -3.46 -7.42 2.83
N GLU A 42 -3.60 -7.43 4.15
CA GLU A 42 -4.67 -6.71 4.81
C GLU A 42 -4.55 -5.20 4.59
N GLN A 43 -3.35 -4.66 4.72
CA GLN A 43 -3.12 -3.24 4.48
C GLN A 43 -3.40 -2.87 3.02
N ARG A 44 -2.99 -3.72 2.09
CA ARG A 44 -3.28 -3.49 0.68
C ARG A 44 -4.79 -3.43 0.43
N GLU A 45 -5.52 -4.35 1.02
CA GLU A 45 -6.98 -4.37 0.88
C GLU A 45 -7.61 -3.10 1.44
N GLN A 46 -7.15 -2.64 2.61
CA GLN A 46 -7.64 -1.39 3.19
C GLN A 46 -7.34 -0.20 2.28
N LEU A 47 -6.16 -0.16 1.69
CA LEU A 47 -5.80 0.91 0.77
C LEU A 47 -6.66 0.89 -0.49
N VAL A 48 -6.95 -0.30 -1.02
CA VAL A 48 -7.83 -0.44 -2.17
C VAL A 48 -9.22 0.11 -1.85
N ARG A 49 -9.72 -0.19 -0.67
CA ARG A 49 -11.02 0.32 -0.22
C ARG A 49 -11.01 1.83 -0.06
N ALA A 50 -9.90 2.37 0.45
CA ALA A 50 -9.76 3.81 0.60
C ALA A 50 -9.76 4.51 -0.75
N VAL A 51 -9.05 3.96 -1.72
CA VAL A 51 -9.03 4.50 -3.08
C VAL A 51 -10.43 4.45 -3.71
N ALA A 52 -11.15 3.37 -3.47
CA ALA A 52 -12.49 3.22 -4.02
C ALA A 52 -13.47 4.26 -3.46
N ARG A 53 -13.17 4.81 -2.28
CA ARG A 53 -13.99 5.85 -1.66
C ARG A 53 -13.60 7.25 -2.08
N MET A 54 -12.45 7.41 -2.73
CA MET A 54 -11.99 8.70 -3.19
C MET A 54 -12.83 9.17 -4.37
N THR A 55 -13.13 10.47 -4.40
CA THR A 55 -13.79 11.04 -5.55
C THR A 55 -12.80 11.18 -6.70
N PRO A 56 -13.30 11.27 -7.96
CA PRO A 56 -12.41 11.51 -9.09
C PRO A 56 -11.56 12.78 -8.94
N GLU A 57 -12.11 13.79 -8.29
CA GLU A 57 -11.39 15.04 -8.05
C GLU A 57 -10.20 14.85 -7.13
N GLN A 58 -10.38 14.08 -6.07
CA GLN A 58 -9.28 13.77 -5.15
C GLN A 58 -8.19 12.99 -5.85
N ARG A 59 -8.56 12.05 -6.70
CA ARG A 59 -7.60 11.23 -7.45
C ARG A 59 -6.82 12.07 -8.44
N LYS A 60 -7.49 13.01 -9.09
CA LYS A 60 -6.85 13.95 -10.00
C LYS A 60 -5.82 14.79 -9.27
N PHE A 61 -6.21 15.30 -8.12
CA PHE A 61 -5.33 16.13 -7.30
C PHE A 61 -4.06 15.38 -6.92
N GLU A 62 -4.17 14.10 -6.69
CA GLU A 62 -3.03 13.26 -6.33
C GLU A 62 -2.17 12.87 -7.53
N GLY A 63 -2.46 13.38 -8.71
CA GLY A 63 -1.66 13.10 -9.89
C GLY A 63 -1.91 11.75 -10.51
N TRP A 64 -3.10 11.25 -10.38
CA TRP A 64 -3.48 9.92 -10.85
C TRP A 64 -3.92 9.88 -12.31
N LEU A 65 -3.65 10.90 -13.00
CA LEU A 65 -4.04 11.02 -14.41
C LEU A 65 -3.10 10.26 -15.32
#